data_570fea5052e2eceda1d384b771cbc02b
#
_entry.id   570fea5052e2eceda1d384b771cbc02b
#
_cell.length_a   1.000
_cell.length_b   1.000
_cell.length_c   1.000
_cell.angle_alpha   90.00
_cell.angle_beta   90.00
_cell.angle_gamma   90.00
#
_symmetry.space_group_name_H-M   'P 1'
#
loop_
_entity.id
_entity.type
_entity.pdbx_description
1 polymer ?
#
loop_
_entity_poly.entity_id
_entity_poly.type
_entity_poly.pdbx_seq_one_letter_code
_entity_poly.pdbx_strand_id
1 'polypeptide(L)'
;MNKWFVRFLFPILGMTALILLIFGYFLYHFPFLTGRLPALVITLSLLYLFIALWTVAYLRRHLKPFDEILAMIKGLSKGHYWRRVYPPLSSGIGKELAVYANRLAERLQAVTEHQHIHADRLQAVIEHMASGLLFIDDKGRIVLTNNKLLELLKWSDPHHQQLYYESPLPETIIEMIQNTFTFEKEQQQEVTIEVGIKRIDLEVLVAPVLDPEGHNRGIVIVFHDITQLKKLERIRQDFVANVSHELKTPITSIKGFAETLLDGAMYKEEHLKHFLSIIHKEAERLHRLVEDLLQLSQIEQRRFGLNWQEINLTEVLHNSLQVVRAKAEAKNIELIFMPPDEPAVVEADPDRVQQIVINLLSNAITYTPEGGEVRLSIDPWPDKGYRICVSDTGMGINKEEIPRIFERFYRVDRARSRASGGTGLGLAIVKHLVEAHRGEITVESEPGKGSNFCVYLYQKRQEQ
;
A
#
# COMPACT_ATOMS: atom_id res chain seq x y z
N MET A 1 -62.84 0.69 -11.41
CA MET A 1 -64.08 0.95 -10.63
C MET A 1 -63.95 0.22 -9.31
N ASN A 2 -63.79 0.93 -8.16
CA ASN A 2 -63.41 0.34 -6.87
C ASN A 2 -64.52 -0.62 -6.36
N LYS A 3 -64.17 -1.85 -6.01
CA LYS A 3 -65.08 -2.88 -5.46
C LYS A 3 -65.92 -2.37 -4.26
N TRP A 4 -65.39 -1.44 -3.50
CA TRP A 4 -66.09 -0.77 -2.38
C TRP A 4 -67.20 0.17 -2.85
N PHE A 5 -66.99 0.91 -3.94
CA PHE A 5 -68.01 1.81 -4.51
C PHE A 5 -69.26 1.04 -4.98
N VAL A 6 -69.04 -0.09 -5.63
CA VAL A 6 -70.15 -0.96 -6.05
C VAL A 6 -70.91 -1.54 -4.85
N ARG A 7 -70.20 -1.95 -3.79
CA ARG A 7 -70.80 -2.51 -2.57
C ARG A 7 -71.69 -1.52 -1.80
N PHE A 8 -71.43 -0.23 -1.85
CA PHE A 8 -72.21 0.79 -1.18
C PHE A 8 -73.29 1.40 -2.09
N LEU A 9 -73.05 1.47 -3.39
CA LEU A 9 -74.01 2.00 -4.37
C LEU A 9 -75.20 1.08 -4.56
N PHE A 10 -74.99 -0.23 -4.59
CA PHE A 10 -76.06 -1.23 -4.78
C PHE A 10 -77.12 -1.23 -3.67
N PRO A 11 -76.80 -1.22 -2.36
CA PRO A 11 -77.83 -1.13 -1.29
C PRO A 11 -78.57 0.21 -1.30
N ILE A 12 -77.87 1.32 -1.65
CA ILE A 12 -78.53 2.65 -1.73
C ILE A 12 -79.52 2.67 -2.89
N LEU A 13 -79.17 2.17 -4.05
CA LEU A 13 -80.06 2.01 -5.22
C LEU A 13 -81.21 1.03 -4.94
N GLY A 14 -80.96 -0.09 -4.23
CA GLY A 14 -81.95 -1.05 -3.82
C GLY A 14 -82.97 -0.47 -2.84
N MET A 15 -82.48 0.36 -1.86
CA MET A 15 -83.36 1.04 -0.92
C MET A 15 -84.19 2.16 -1.57
N THR A 16 -83.60 2.85 -2.60
CA THR A 16 -84.40 3.79 -3.41
C THR A 16 -85.53 3.12 -4.16
N ALA A 17 -85.23 2.01 -4.85
CA ALA A 17 -86.24 1.27 -5.59
C ALA A 17 -87.33 0.74 -4.66
N LEU A 18 -86.98 0.29 -3.45
CA LEU A 18 -87.96 -0.20 -2.48
C LEU A 18 -88.87 0.92 -1.96
N ILE A 19 -88.27 2.10 -1.65
CA ILE A 19 -89.09 3.26 -1.21
C ILE A 19 -90.05 3.74 -2.31
N LEU A 20 -89.60 3.76 -3.56
CA LEU A 20 -90.42 4.14 -4.69
C LEU A 20 -91.59 3.09 -4.92
N LEU A 21 -91.29 1.78 -4.76
CA LEU A 21 -92.32 0.74 -4.82
C LEU A 21 -93.32 0.83 -3.66
N ILE A 22 -92.91 1.01 -2.45
CA ILE A 22 -93.79 1.18 -1.30
C ILE A 22 -94.68 2.43 -1.46
N PHE A 23 -94.10 3.53 -1.95
CA PHE A 23 -94.85 4.72 -2.19
C PHE A 23 -95.82 4.61 -3.39
N GLY A 24 -95.47 3.90 -4.45
CA GLY A 24 -96.32 3.60 -5.57
C GLY A 24 -97.49 2.69 -5.14
N TYR A 25 -97.25 1.71 -4.27
CA TYR A 25 -98.26 0.86 -3.63
C TYR A 25 -99.26 1.69 -2.76
N PHE A 26 -98.74 2.59 -1.97
CA PHE A 26 -99.54 3.51 -1.14
C PHE A 26 -100.47 4.42 -1.98
N LEU A 27 -99.97 4.94 -3.10
CA LEU A 27 -100.72 5.76 -4.05
C LEU A 27 -101.82 5.00 -4.77
N TYR A 28 -101.57 3.77 -5.06
CA TYR A 28 -102.64 2.88 -5.69
C TYR A 28 -103.77 2.60 -4.75
N HIS A 29 -103.59 2.53 -3.47
CA HIS A 29 -104.63 2.18 -2.51
C HIS A 29 -105.35 3.37 -1.87
N PHE A 30 -104.92 4.62 -2.03
CA PHE A 30 -105.50 5.81 -1.49
C PHE A 30 -105.80 6.89 -2.55
N PRO A 31 -106.91 6.69 -3.37
CA PRO A 31 -107.18 7.62 -4.47
C PRO A 31 -107.66 9.04 -4.08
N PHE A 32 -107.94 9.30 -2.80
CA PHE A 32 -108.41 10.59 -2.29
C PHE A 32 -107.38 11.74 -2.33
N LEU A 33 -106.11 11.45 -2.58
CA LEU A 33 -104.99 12.37 -2.57
C LEU A 33 -104.50 12.82 -3.95
N THR A 34 -105.31 12.59 -5.02
CA THR A 34 -104.82 12.64 -6.43
C THR A 34 -104.54 14.07 -6.97
N GLY A 35 -104.98 15.19 -6.34
CA GLY A 35 -104.79 16.53 -6.94
C GLY A 35 -103.40 17.20 -6.74
N ARG A 36 -102.72 16.93 -5.63
CA ARG A 36 -101.32 17.52 -5.35
C ARG A 36 -100.25 16.47 -5.30
N LEU A 37 -100.53 15.24 -5.42
CA LEU A 37 -99.63 14.13 -5.28
C LEU A 37 -98.48 14.06 -6.33
N PRO A 38 -98.65 14.39 -7.62
CA PRO A 38 -97.61 14.31 -8.57
C PRO A 38 -96.44 15.29 -8.26
N ALA A 39 -96.77 16.49 -7.76
CA ALA A 39 -95.80 17.50 -7.38
C ALA A 39 -95.02 17.06 -6.12
N LEU A 40 -95.69 16.42 -5.15
CA LEU A 40 -95.01 15.92 -3.93
C LEU A 40 -94.14 14.70 -4.23
N VAL A 41 -94.48 13.82 -5.11
CA VAL A 41 -93.67 12.70 -5.57
C VAL A 41 -92.41 13.16 -6.32
N ILE A 42 -92.57 14.14 -7.21
CA ILE A 42 -91.44 14.71 -7.94
C ILE A 42 -90.50 15.41 -6.98
N THR A 43 -90.95 16.22 -5.99
CA THR A 43 -90.11 16.92 -5.01
C THR A 43 -89.42 15.95 -4.11
N LEU A 44 -90.01 14.90 -3.60
CA LEU A 44 -89.41 13.87 -2.78
C LEU A 44 -88.35 13.04 -3.59
N SER A 45 -88.66 12.71 -4.83
CA SER A 45 -87.72 12.03 -5.70
C SER A 45 -86.48 12.87 -6.01
N LEU A 46 -86.65 14.16 -6.28
CA LEU A 46 -85.55 15.09 -6.47
C LEU A 46 -84.71 15.31 -5.19
N LEU A 47 -85.37 15.45 -4.06
CA LEU A 47 -84.68 15.55 -2.73
C LEU A 47 -83.87 14.28 -2.46
N TYR A 48 -84.44 13.11 -2.70
CA TYR A 48 -83.77 11.88 -2.52
C TYR A 48 -82.57 11.71 -3.48
N LEU A 49 -82.73 12.04 -4.77
CA LEU A 49 -81.65 12.04 -5.75
C LEU A 49 -80.50 12.95 -5.30
N PHE A 50 -80.84 14.15 -4.79
CA PHE A 50 -79.89 15.12 -4.24
C PHE A 50 -79.13 14.52 -3.07
N ILE A 51 -79.86 13.91 -2.10
CA ILE A 51 -79.22 13.24 -0.92
C ILE A 51 -78.35 12.07 -1.37
N ALA A 52 -78.78 11.28 -2.31
CA ALA A 52 -78.00 10.15 -2.86
C ALA A 52 -76.72 10.63 -3.57
N LEU A 53 -76.82 11.65 -4.40
CA LEU A 53 -75.64 12.27 -5.07
C LEU A 53 -74.67 12.91 -4.04
N TRP A 54 -75.25 13.59 -3.04
CA TRP A 54 -74.45 14.23 -2.01
C TRP A 54 -73.74 13.15 -1.14
N THR A 55 -74.39 12.07 -0.73
CA THR A 55 -73.80 10.98 0.03
C THR A 55 -72.69 10.25 -0.77
N VAL A 56 -72.90 10.00 -2.05
CA VAL A 56 -71.89 9.41 -2.94
C VAL A 56 -70.68 10.38 -3.07
N ALA A 57 -70.93 11.66 -3.26
CA ALA A 57 -69.87 12.66 -3.35
C ALA A 57 -69.11 12.76 -2.02
N TYR A 58 -69.82 12.73 -0.89
CA TYR A 58 -69.25 12.75 0.47
C TYR A 58 -68.40 11.48 0.71
N LEU A 59 -68.92 10.30 0.45
CA LEU A 59 -68.16 9.04 0.57
C LEU A 59 -66.91 9.01 -0.31
N ARG A 60 -67.04 9.40 -1.60
CA ARG A 60 -65.90 9.49 -2.49
C ARG A 60 -64.79 10.40 -1.94
N ARG A 61 -65.20 11.56 -1.40
CA ARG A 61 -64.26 12.56 -0.86
C ARG A 61 -63.55 12.02 0.41
N HIS A 62 -64.22 11.24 1.23
CA HIS A 62 -63.66 10.72 2.48
C HIS A 62 -62.97 9.38 2.33
N LEU A 63 -63.34 8.50 1.36
CA LEU A 63 -62.72 7.19 1.19
C LEU A 63 -61.49 7.22 0.28
N LYS A 64 -61.41 8.15 -0.67
CA LYS A 64 -60.26 8.26 -1.58
C LYS A 64 -58.90 8.33 -0.89
N PRO A 65 -58.71 9.07 0.21
CA PRO A 65 -57.43 9.10 0.95
C PRO A 65 -57.01 7.74 1.50
N PHE A 66 -57.95 6.90 1.91
CA PHE A 66 -57.64 5.55 2.41
C PHE A 66 -57.12 4.63 1.31
N ASP A 67 -57.66 4.72 0.08
CA ASP A 67 -57.14 3.98 -1.05
C ASP A 67 -55.69 4.40 -1.41
N GLU A 68 -55.41 5.68 -1.33
CA GLU A 68 -54.07 6.21 -1.59
C GLU A 68 -53.07 5.74 -0.51
N ILE A 69 -53.47 5.76 0.78
CA ILE A 69 -52.67 5.27 1.88
C ILE A 69 -52.41 3.76 1.73
N LEU A 70 -53.43 3.00 1.40
CA LEU A 70 -53.32 1.55 1.18
C LEU A 70 -52.36 1.23 0.01
N ALA A 71 -52.47 1.99 -1.07
CA ALA A 71 -51.59 1.86 -2.22
C ALA A 71 -50.14 2.21 -1.87
N MET A 72 -49.91 3.22 -0.98
CA MET A 72 -48.61 3.58 -0.46
C MET A 72 -48.05 2.45 0.40
N ILE A 73 -48.80 1.94 1.39
CA ILE A 73 -48.36 0.84 2.26
C ILE A 73 -47.96 -0.40 1.43
N LYS A 74 -48.72 -0.74 0.42
CA LYS A 74 -48.35 -1.80 -0.53
C LYS A 74 -47.10 -1.48 -1.33
N GLY A 75 -46.85 -0.22 -1.64
CA GLY A 75 -45.59 0.25 -2.24
C GLY A 75 -44.41 0.08 -1.29
N LEU A 76 -44.57 0.47 -0.03
CA LEU A 76 -43.54 0.32 1.01
C LEU A 76 -43.14 -1.14 1.24
N SER A 77 -44.10 -2.08 1.22
CA SER A 77 -43.79 -3.50 1.35
C SER A 77 -43.01 -4.09 0.15
N LYS A 78 -42.94 -3.36 -0.96
CA LYS A 78 -42.21 -3.72 -2.19
C LYS A 78 -40.88 -2.90 -2.32
N GLY A 79 -40.50 -2.16 -1.31
CA GLY A 79 -39.28 -1.36 -1.36
C GLY A 79 -39.42 0.03 -2.00
N HIS A 80 -40.63 0.45 -2.34
CA HIS A 80 -40.85 1.78 -2.93
C HIS A 80 -41.02 2.86 -1.85
N TYR A 81 -39.95 3.21 -1.15
CA TYR A 81 -39.95 4.13 0.01
C TYR A 81 -40.12 5.60 -0.33
N TRP A 82 -39.98 6.00 -1.62
CA TRP A 82 -40.10 7.41 -2.07
C TRP A 82 -41.54 7.91 -2.21
N ARG A 83 -42.54 7.00 -2.23
CA ARG A 83 -43.94 7.35 -2.44
C ARG A 83 -44.50 8.08 -1.23
N ARG A 84 -45.23 9.18 -1.49
CA ARG A 84 -45.88 10.00 -0.46
C ARG A 84 -47.35 10.16 -0.79
N VAL A 85 -48.19 10.28 0.25
CA VAL A 85 -49.61 10.59 0.14
C VAL A 85 -49.83 12.03 0.60
N TYR A 86 -50.51 12.83 -0.22
CA TYR A 86 -50.87 14.18 0.19
C TYR A 86 -51.99 14.12 1.21
N PRO A 87 -51.84 14.70 2.42
CA PRO A 87 -52.89 14.70 3.41
C PRO A 87 -54.10 15.50 2.90
N PRO A 88 -55.33 14.96 3.08
CA PRO A 88 -56.53 15.67 2.66
C PRO A 88 -56.67 17.01 3.39
N LEU A 89 -57.24 18.01 2.77
CA LEU A 89 -57.45 19.35 3.32
C LEU A 89 -58.44 19.35 4.50
N SER A 90 -59.30 18.30 4.64
CA SER A 90 -60.23 18.15 5.73
C SER A 90 -59.55 17.55 6.96
N SER A 91 -59.85 18.12 8.15
CA SER A 91 -59.43 17.53 9.45
C SER A 91 -60.15 16.19 9.69
N GLY A 92 -59.40 15.18 10.12
CA GLY A 92 -59.96 13.86 10.44
C GLY A 92 -58.92 12.72 10.40
N ILE A 93 -59.35 11.50 10.70
CA ILE A 93 -58.51 10.29 10.79
C ILE A 93 -57.67 10.06 9.53
N GLY A 94 -58.19 10.39 8.32
CA GLY A 94 -57.47 10.23 7.06
C GLY A 94 -56.20 11.14 6.96
N LYS A 95 -56.25 12.35 7.55
CA LYS A 95 -55.11 13.26 7.61
C LYS A 95 -54.03 12.70 8.55
N GLU A 96 -54.40 12.25 9.74
CA GLU A 96 -53.45 11.66 10.68
C GLU A 96 -52.80 10.42 10.12
N LEU A 97 -53.58 9.50 9.51
CA LEU A 97 -53.01 8.31 8.85
C LEU A 97 -52.07 8.65 7.72
N ALA A 98 -52.35 9.66 6.89
CA ALA A 98 -51.46 10.09 5.83
C ALA A 98 -50.13 10.64 6.39
N VAL A 99 -50.20 11.42 7.48
CA VAL A 99 -49.01 11.94 8.19
C VAL A 99 -48.14 10.80 8.75
N TYR A 100 -48.78 9.85 9.47
CA TYR A 100 -48.03 8.72 10.03
C TYR A 100 -47.49 7.80 8.94
N ALA A 101 -48.22 7.56 7.87
CA ALA A 101 -47.74 6.78 6.72
C ALA A 101 -46.53 7.44 6.06
N ASN A 102 -46.56 8.77 5.85
CA ASN A 102 -45.42 9.50 5.32
C ASN A 102 -44.19 9.46 6.26
N ARG A 103 -44.39 9.63 7.57
CA ARG A 103 -43.31 9.50 8.56
C ARG A 103 -42.70 8.10 8.57
N LEU A 104 -43.52 7.04 8.43
CA LEU A 104 -43.03 5.67 8.32
C LEU A 104 -42.18 5.49 7.08
N ALA A 105 -42.66 6.01 5.93
CA ALA A 105 -41.89 5.98 4.67
C ALA A 105 -40.53 6.70 4.79
N GLU A 106 -40.50 7.90 5.41
CA GLU A 106 -39.28 8.64 5.67
C GLU A 106 -38.29 7.85 6.53
N ARG A 107 -38.78 7.24 7.62
CA ARG A 107 -37.93 6.41 8.51
C ARG A 107 -37.38 5.19 7.79
N LEU A 108 -38.22 4.45 7.03
CA LEU A 108 -37.80 3.30 6.27
C LEU A 108 -36.78 3.69 5.19
N GLN A 109 -37.02 4.79 4.48
CA GLN A 109 -36.07 5.32 3.49
C GLN A 109 -34.74 5.67 4.12
N ALA A 110 -34.75 6.42 5.24
CA ALA A 110 -33.53 6.81 5.95
C ALA A 110 -32.76 5.59 6.48
N VAL A 111 -33.43 4.58 7.04
CA VAL A 111 -32.78 3.34 7.52
C VAL A 111 -32.15 2.58 6.36
N THR A 112 -32.85 2.42 5.24
CA THR A 112 -32.33 1.70 4.08
C THR A 112 -31.16 2.45 3.45
N GLU A 113 -31.26 3.77 3.30
CA GLU A 113 -30.18 4.61 2.79
C GLU A 113 -28.95 4.57 3.70
N HIS A 114 -29.14 4.63 5.02
CA HIS A 114 -28.07 4.46 5.99
C HIS A 114 -27.39 3.09 5.88
N GLN A 115 -28.15 2.01 5.71
CA GLN A 115 -27.61 0.67 5.51
C GLN A 115 -26.78 0.57 4.23
N HIS A 116 -27.24 1.15 3.11
CA HIS A 116 -26.48 1.18 1.87
C HIS A 116 -25.18 1.98 2.03
N ILE A 117 -25.26 3.19 2.62
CA ILE A 117 -24.06 4.00 2.87
C ILE A 117 -23.04 3.26 3.76
N HIS A 118 -23.50 2.53 4.79
CA HIS A 118 -22.60 1.73 5.63
C HIS A 118 -21.98 0.56 4.86
N ALA A 119 -22.76 -0.15 4.05
CA ALA A 119 -22.26 -1.24 3.22
C ALA A 119 -21.22 -0.74 2.21
N ASP A 120 -21.52 0.36 1.51
CA ASP A 120 -20.60 0.98 0.54
C ASP A 120 -19.30 1.46 1.22
N ARG A 121 -19.39 2.04 2.42
CA ARG A 121 -18.20 2.44 3.19
C ARG A 121 -17.35 1.25 3.61
N LEU A 122 -17.95 0.18 4.11
CA LEU A 122 -17.24 -1.04 4.49
C LEU A 122 -16.58 -1.68 3.26
N GLN A 123 -17.29 -1.74 2.14
CA GLN A 123 -16.72 -2.26 0.89
C GLN A 123 -15.53 -1.40 0.43
N ALA A 124 -15.66 -0.08 0.45
CA ALA A 124 -14.54 0.81 0.09
C ALA A 124 -13.32 0.62 1.02
N VAL A 125 -13.52 0.43 2.33
CA VAL A 125 -12.43 0.12 3.27
C VAL A 125 -11.75 -1.19 2.90
N ILE A 126 -12.52 -2.24 2.66
CA ILE A 126 -12.01 -3.58 2.30
C ILE A 126 -11.21 -3.52 0.99
N GLU A 127 -11.72 -2.82 -0.03
CA GLU A 127 -11.07 -2.71 -1.35
C GLU A 127 -9.75 -1.92 -1.31
N HIS A 128 -9.65 -0.92 -0.41
CA HIS A 128 -8.46 -0.07 -0.31
C HIS A 128 -7.50 -0.47 0.82
N MET A 129 -7.75 -1.59 1.50
CA MET A 129 -6.80 -2.13 2.49
C MET A 129 -5.47 -2.51 1.83
N ALA A 130 -4.35 -2.21 2.51
CA ALA A 130 -3.01 -2.59 2.08
C ALA A 130 -2.73 -4.10 2.19
N SER A 131 -3.57 -4.83 2.94
CA SER A 131 -3.47 -6.28 3.16
C SER A 131 -4.50 -7.03 2.30
N GLY A 132 -4.15 -8.20 1.82
CA GLY A 132 -5.10 -9.13 1.20
C GLY A 132 -6.11 -9.63 2.22
N LEU A 133 -7.38 -9.72 1.84
CA LEU A 133 -8.45 -10.21 2.69
C LEU A 133 -9.22 -11.32 1.97
N LEU A 134 -9.48 -12.41 2.70
CA LEU A 134 -10.32 -13.52 2.28
C LEU A 134 -11.29 -13.84 3.41
N PHE A 135 -12.57 -13.97 3.09
CA PHE A 135 -13.58 -14.46 4.02
C PHE A 135 -14.24 -15.73 3.51
N ILE A 136 -14.32 -16.74 4.36
CA ILE A 136 -14.86 -18.06 4.09
C ILE A 136 -16.03 -18.29 5.06
N ASP A 137 -17.17 -18.76 4.55
CA ASP A 137 -18.35 -19.07 5.37
C ASP A 137 -18.16 -20.35 6.21
N ASP A 138 -19.16 -20.66 7.04
CA ASP A 138 -19.23 -21.87 7.87
C ASP A 138 -19.25 -23.18 7.08
N LYS A 139 -19.48 -23.11 5.75
CA LYS A 139 -19.48 -24.26 4.82
C LYS A 139 -18.18 -24.37 4.02
N GLY A 140 -17.20 -23.52 4.30
CA GLY A 140 -15.93 -23.51 3.58
C GLY A 140 -15.96 -22.82 2.22
N ARG A 141 -16.99 -22.00 1.92
CA ARG A 141 -17.11 -21.29 0.65
C ARG A 141 -16.52 -19.90 0.74
N ILE A 142 -15.82 -19.50 -0.29
CA ILE A 142 -15.28 -18.15 -0.42
C ILE A 142 -16.43 -17.19 -0.68
N VAL A 143 -16.64 -16.25 0.24
CA VAL A 143 -17.70 -15.24 0.19
C VAL A 143 -17.16 -13.89 -0.23
N LEU A 144 -15.94 -13.54 0.22
CA LEU A 144 -15.37 -12.22 -0.04
C LEU A 144 -13.87 -12.32 -0.25
N THR A 145 -13.40 -11.60 -1.25
CA THR A 145 -11.98 -11.32 -1.52
C THR A 145 -11.83 -9.86 -1.86
N ASN A 146 -10.72 -9.23 -1.48
CA ASN A 146 -10.42 -7.88 -1.90
C ASN A 146 -9.40 -7.84 -3.06
N ASN A 147 -9.32 -6.71 -3.75
CA ASN A 147 -8.42 -6.52 -4.89
C ASN A 147 -6.95 -6.78 -4.52
N LYS A 148 -6.54 -6.44 -3.29
CA LYS A 148 -5.16 -6.63 -2.85
C LYS A 148 -4.76 -8.10 -2.78
N LEU A 149 -5.65 -8.99 -2.35
CA LEU A 149 -5.41 -10.44 -2.37
C LEU A 149 -5.21 -10.95 -3.79
N LEU A 150 -6.07 -10.51 -4.73
CA LEU A 150 -6.00 -10.92 -6.13
C LEU A 150 -4.67 -10.52 -6.77
N GLU A 151 -4.19 -9.30 -6.47
CA GLU A 151 -2.86 -8.83 -6.91
C GLU A 151 -1.72 -9.66 -6.32
N LEU A 152 -1.75 -9.92 -4.99
CA LEU A 152 -0.70 -10.66 -4.28
C LEU A 152 -0.54 -12.08 -4.81
N LEU A 153 -1.65 -12.78 -5.01
CA LEU A 153 -1.66 -14.17 -5.47
C LEU A 153 -1.70 -14.29 -7.00
N LYS A 154 -1.83 -13.18 -7.74
CA LYS A 154 -2.14 -13.15 -9.19
C LYS A 154 -3.35 -14.02 -9.53
N TRP A 155 -4.33 -13.97 -8.68
CA TRP A 155 -5.57 -14.73 -8.83
C TRP A 155 -6.52 -13.95 -9.74
N SER A 156 -6.76 -14.45 -10.95
CA SER A 156 -7.47 -13.71 -12.00
C SER A 156 -8.99 -13.81 -11.95
N ASP A 157 -9.54 -14.83 -11.27
CA ASP A 157 -11.00 -15.01 -11.18
C ASP A 157 -11.37 -15.81 -9.93
N PRO A 158 -11.66 -15.14 -8.80
CA PRO A 158 -12.24 -15.81 -7.64
C PRO A 158 -13.71 -16.14 -7.96
N HIS A 159 -14.00 -17.37 -8.28
CA HIS A 159 -15.40 -17.79 -8.36
C HIS A 159 -16.03 -17.66 -6.95
N HIS A 160 -16.92 -16.70 -6.77
CA HIS A 160 -17.73 -16.58 -5.56
C HIS A 160 -18.48 -17.91 -5.34
N GLN A 161 -18.39 -18.46 -4.11
CA GLN A 161 -18.90 -19.77 -3.68
C GLN A 161 -18.03 -21.00 -4.00
N GLN A 162 -16.81 -20.81 -4.55
CA GLN A 162 -15.83 -21.89 -4.63
C GLN A 162 -15.38 -22.31 -3.22
N LEU A 163 -15.10 -23.59 -3.04
CA LEU A 163 -14.55 -24.10 -1.78
C LEU A 163 -13.07 -23.68 -1.64
N TYR A 164 -12.66 -23.30 -0.43
CA TYR A 164 -11.32 -22.76 -0.19
C TYR A 164 -10.20 -23.71 -0.60
N TYR A 165 -10.40 -25.01 -0.48
CA TYR A 165 -9.39 -26.03 -0.87
C TYR A 165 -9.28 -26.26 -2.38
N GLU A 166 -10.21 -25.70 -3.18
CA GLU A 166 -10.15 -25.68 -4.66
C GLU A 166 -9.46 -24.40 -5.17
N SER A 167 -9.13 -23.49 -4.28
CA SER A 167 -8.50 -22.22 -4.61
C SER A 167 -6.97 -22.36 -4.75
N PRO A 168 -6.27 -21.45 -5.43
CA PRO A 168 -4.81 -21.50 -5.61
C PRO A 168 -4.05 -21.10 -4.33
N LEU A 169 -4.59 -21.41 -3.14
CA LEU A 169 -3.91 -21.14 -1.88
C LEU A 169 -2.83 -22.19 -1.63
N PRO A 170 -1.67 -21.83 -1.07
CA PRO A 170 -0.65 -22.76 -0.62
C PRO A 170 -1.19 -23.75 0.41
N GLU A 171 -0.69 -24.99 0.39
CA GLU A 171 -1.10 -26.07 1.28
C GLU A 171 -1.01 -25.68 2.76
N THR A 172 0.05 -24.96 3.15
CA THR A 172 0.23 -24.43 4.51
C THR A 172 -0.94 -23.55 4.96
N ILE A 173 -1.48 -22.71 4.05
CA ILE A 173 -2.60 -21.83 4.38
C ILE A 173 -3.90 -22.65 4.48
N ILE A 174 -4.07 -23.64 3.62
CA ILE A 174 -5.21 -24.57 3.68
C ILE A 174 -5.21 -25.33 5.02
N GLU A 175 -4.05 -25.79 5.49
CA GLU A 175 -3.91 -26.43 6.81
C GLU A 175 -4.26 -25.46 7.96
N MET A 176 -3.81 -24.20 7.89
CA MET A 176 -4.16 -23.18 8.89
C MET A 176 -5.68 -22.95 8.94
N ILE A 177 -6.35 -22.89 7.77
CA ILE A 177 -7.80 -22.77 7.69
C ILE A 177 -8.50 -23.97 8.33
N GLN A 178 -8.09 -25.20 8.01
CA GLN A 178 -8.66 -26.44 8.58
C GLN A 178 -8.49 -26.49 10.10
N ASN A 179 -7.30 -26.15 10.58
CA ASN A 179 -7.02 -26.10 12.01
C ASN A 179 -7.87 -25.04 12.71
N THR A 180 -8.07 -23.87 12.10
CA THR A 180 -8.93 -22.82 12.66
C THR A 180 -10.39 -23.23 12.68
N PHE A 181 -10.89 -23.94 11.67
CA PHE A 181 -12.25 -24.52 11.70
C PHE A 181 -12.41 -25.57 12.81
N THR A 182 -11.36 -26.37 13.04
CA THR A 182 -11.42 -27.48 14.02
C THR A 182 -11.29 -27.01 15.46
N PHE A 183 -10.39 -26.07 15.72
CA PHE A 183 -10.02 -25.66 17.09
C PHE A 183 -10.59 -24.30 17.50
N GLU A 184 -11.20 -23.56 16.57
CA GLU A 184 -11.75 -22.19 16.75
C GLU A 184 -10.77 -21.22 17.40
N LYS A 185 -9.48 -21.37 17.07
CA LYS A 185 -8.39 -20.53 17.56
C LYS A 185 -7.74 -19.77 16.41
N GLU A 186 -7.44 -18.51 16.70
CA GLU A 186 -6.64 -17.68 15.83
C GLU A 186 -5.25 -18.27 15.63
N GLN A 187 -4.75 -18.23 14.40
CA GLN A 187 -3.41 -18.65 14.02
C GLN A 187 -2.74 -17.55 13.21
N GLN A 188 -1.46 -17.34 13.49
CA GLN A 188 -0.62 -16.40 12.75
C GLN A 188 0.68 -17.10 12.37
N GLN A 189 1.04 -17.05 11.09
CA GLN A 189 2.25 -17.68 10.58
C GLN A 189 2.84 -16.89 9.41
N GLU A 190 4.18 -16.88 9.33
CA GLU A 190 4.89 -16.39 8.17
C GLU A 190 4.97 -17.49 7.10
N VAL A 191 4.52 -17.18 5.89
CA VAL A 191 4.49 -18.09 4.75
C VAL A 191 5.19 -17.46 3.57
N THR A 192 6.16 -18.17 2.98
CA THR A 192 6.79 -17.75 1.75
C THR A 192 6.10 -18.44 0.58
N ILE A 193 5.65 -17.63 -0.40
CA ILE A 193 5.02 -18.13 -1.62
C ILE A 193 5.82 -17.73 -2.85
N GLU A 194 5.74 -18.54 -3.90
CA GLU A 194 6.30 -18.24 -5.21
C GLU A 194 5.17 -17.87 -6.16
N VAL A 195 5.16 -16.60 -6.61
CA VAL A 195 4.18 -16.10 -7.56
C VAL A 195 4.86 -15.76 -8.89
N GLY A 196 4.89 -16.73 -9.78
CA GLY A 196 5.69 -16.68 -11.01
C GLY A 196 7.18 -16.72 -10.68
N ILE A 197 7.94 -15.67 -11.06
CA ILE A 197 9.39 -15.55 -10.79
C ILE A 197 9.68 -14.84 -9.45
N LYS A 198 8.65 -14.26 -8.82
CA LYS A 198 8.82 -13.47 -7.59
C LYS A 198 8.53 -14.33 -6.37
N ARG A 199 9.44 -14.26 -5.39
CA ARG A 199 9.24 -14.78 -4.05
C ARG A 199 8.63 -13.66 -3.19
N ILE A 200 7.51 -13.95 -2.54
CA ILE A 200 6.77 -13.04 -1.66
C ILE A 200 6.73 -13.67 -0.27
N ASP A 201 7.15 -12.92 0.74
CA ASP A 201 7.04 -13.31 2.14
C ASP A 201 5.75 -12.68 2.70
N LEU A 202 4.82 -13.51 3.16
CA LEU A 202 3.52 -13.10 3.71
C LEU A 202 3.46 -13.42 5.20
N GLU A 203 2.89 -12.54 5.97
CA GLU A 203 2.36 -12.85 7.29
C GLU A 203 0.87 -13.11 7.14
N VAL A 204 0.44 -14.34 7.46
CA VAL A 204 -0.94 -14.81 7.30
C VAL A 204 -1.57 -14.98 8.67
N LEU A 205 -2.66 -14.24 8.89
CA LEU A 205 -3.51 -14.34 10.06
C LEU A 205 -4.82 -15.03 9.67
N VAL A 206 -5.18 -16.09 10.38
CA VAL A 206 -6.43 -16.84 10.19
C VAL A 206 -7.21 -16.82 11.50
N ALA A 207 -8.39 -16.21 11.50
CA ALA A 207 -9.20 -16.03 12.69
C ALA A 207 -10.66 -16.46 12.48
N PRO A 208 -11.31 -17.13 13.46
CA PRO A 208 -12.71 -17.47 13.39
C PRO A 208 -13.58 -16.22 13.61
N VAL A 209 -14.68 -16.13 12.87
CA VAL A 209 -15.70 -15.09 13.05
C VAL A 209 -16.88 -15.70 13.78
N LEU A 210 -17.05 -15.30 15.04
CA LEU A 210 -18.13 -15.79 15.91
C LEU A 210 -19.27 -14.78 15.95
N ASP A 211 -20.51 -15.30 16.05
CA ASP A 211 -21.67 -14.46 16.36
C ASP A 211 -21.74 -14.13 17.87
N PRO A 212 -22.65 -13.23 18.31
CA PRO A 212 -22.81 -12.91 19.70
C PRO A 212 -23.20 -14.09 20.62
N GLU A 213 -23.67 -15.17 20.03
CA GLU A 213 -24.06 -16.42 20.69
C GLU A 213 -22.91 -17.44 20.75
N GLY A 214 -21.75 -17.11 20.12
CA GLY A 214 -20.55 -17.94 20.10
C GLY A 214 -20.49 -18.98 18.99
N HIS A 215 -21.43 -18.96 18.03
CA HIS A 215 -21.38 -19.88 16.89
C HIS A 215 -20.46 -19.37 15.80
N ASN A 216 -19.72 -20.28 15.19
CA ASN A 216 -18.81 -19.95 14.08
C ASN A 216 -19.61 -19.59 12.83
N ARG A 217 -19.40 -18.37 12.30
CA ARG A 217 -20.00 -17.84 11.08
C ARG A 217 -19.05 -17.92 9.88
N GLY A 218 -17.83 -18.35 10.11
CA GLY A 218 -16.82 -18.47 9.09
C GLY A 218 -15.44 -18.08 9.59
N ILE A 219 -14.52 -17.91 8.66
CA ILE A 219 -13.13 -17.57 8.93
C ILE A 219 -12.74 -16.36 8.11
N VAL A 220 -12.03 -15.42 8.74
CA VAL A 220 -11.35 -14.32 8.08
C VAL A 220 -9.87 -14.63 7.98
N ILE A 221 -9.29 -14.43 6.80
CA ILE A 221 -7.87 -14.58 6.55
C ILE A 221 -7.32 -13.24 6.06
N VAL A 222 -6.25 -12.77 6.70
CA VAL A 222 -5.56 -11.53 6.35
C VAL A 222 -4.15 -11.88 5.88
N PHE A 223 -3.76 -11.36 4.71
CA PHE A 223 -2.45 -11.56 4.10
C PHE A 223 -1.69 -10.24 4.11
N HIS A 224 -0.67 -10.15 4.92
CA HIS A 224 0.18 -8.97 4.97
C HIS A 224 1.50 -9.23 4.24
N ASP A 225 1.81 -8.41 3.22
CA ASP A 225 3.08 -8.52 2.49
C ASP A 225 4.22 -7.93 3.33
N ILE A 226 5.07 -8.82 3.86
CA ILE A 226 6.24 -8.48 4.67
C ILE A 226 7.55 -8.63 3.89
N THR A 227 7.49 -8.76 2.55
CA THR A 227 8.67 -9.00 1.71
C THR A 227 9.73 -7.91 1.90
N GLN A 228 9.33 -6.64 1.92
CA GLN A 228 10.27 -5.53 2.14
C GLN A 228 10.84 -5.54 3.55
N LEU A 229 10.02 -5.84 4.56
CA LEU A 229 10.46 -5.95 5.96
C LEU A 229 11.50 -7.06 6.12
N LYS A 230 11.21 -8.24 5.57
CA LYS A 230 12.13 -9.39 5.58
C LYS A 230 13.43 -9.11 4.82
N LYS A 231 13.35 -8.38 3.71
CA LYS A 231 14.54 -7.96 2.98
C LYS A 231 15.42 -7.03 3.83
N LEU A 232 14.83 -6.05 4.50
CA LEU A 232 15.54 -5.13 5.38
C LEU A 232 16.14 -5.87 6.59
N GLU A 233 15.41 -6.81 7.16
CA GLU A 233 15.89 -7.62 8.27
C GLU A 233 17.08 -8.50 7.87
N ARG A 234 17.03 -9.17 6.72
CA ARG A 234 18.16 -9.94 6.16
C ARG A 234 19.38 -9.04 5.93
N ILE A 235 19.20 -7.88 5.31
CA ILE A 235 20.29 -6.91 5.09
C ILE A 235 20.92 -6.51 6.42
N ARG A 236 20.11 -6.30 7.47
CA ARG A 236 20.60 -5.97 8.82
C ARG A 236 21.35 -7.13 9.45
N GLN A 237 20.82 -8.37 9.35
CA GLN A 237 21.48 -9.58 9.88
C GLN A 237 22.82 -9.82 9.18
N ASP A 238 22.84 -9.74 7.84
CA ASP A 238 24.05 -9.89 7.04
C ASP A 238 25.08 -8.80 7.38
N PHE A 239 24.64 -7.57 7.64
CA PHE A 239 25.51 -6.49 8.07
C PHE A 239 26.19 -6.82 9.41
N VAL A 240 25.43 -7.22 10.44
CA VAL A 240 25.99 -7.56 11.77
C VAL A 240 26.94 -8.74 11.68
N ALA A 241 26.57 -9.78 10.91
CA ALA A 241 27.42 -10.95 10.70
C ALA A 241 28.75 -10.58 10.02
N ASN A 242 28.68 -9.76 8.96
CA ASN A 242 29.87 -9.33 8.20
C ASN A 242 30.77 -8.42 9.05
N VAL A 243 30.22 -7.46 9.81
CA VAL A 243 30.99 -6.64 10.76
C VAL A 243 31.74 -7.53 11.75
N SER A 244 31.05 -8.49 12.36
CA SER A 244 31.65 -9.41 13.33
C SER A 244 32.82 -10.21 12.72
N HIS A 245 32.64 -10.69 11.49
CA HIS A 245 33.69 -11.43 10.78
C HIS A 245 34.87 -10.56 10.39
N GLU A 246 34.64 -9.34 9.86
CA GLU A 246 35.72 -8.44 9.43
C GLU A 246 36.51 -7.83 10.63
N LEU A 247 35.88 -7.72 11.82
CA LEU A 247 36.55 -7.36 13.05
C LEU A 247 37.34 -8.52 13.65
N LYS A 248 36.80 -9.75 13.67
CA LYS A 248 37.41 -10.91 14.29
C LYS A 248 38.76 -11.28 13.65
N THR A 249 38.85 -11.20 12.32
CA THR A 249 40.05 -11.61 11.57
C THR A 249 41.29 -10.83 11.95
N PRO A 250 41.34 -9.47 11.90
CA PRO A 250 42.50 -8.70 12.28
C PRO A 250 42.82 -8.84 13.77
N ILE A 251 41.82 -8.90 14.65
CA ILE A 251 42.01 -9.12 16.10
C ILE A 251 42.71 -10.47 16.35
N THR A 252 42.29 -11.53 15.69
CA THR A 252 42.91 -12.85 15.84
C THR A 252 44.35 -12.85 15.33
N SER A 253 44.61 -12.17 14.20
CA SER A 253 45.96 -12.03 13.64
C SER A 253 46.90 -11.26 14.59
N ILE A 254 46.44 -10.09 15.06
CA ILE A 254 47.19 -9.27 16.03
C ILE A 254 47.53 -10.09 17.27
N LYS A 255 46.54 -10.78 17.86
CA LYS A 255 46.71 -11.62 19.05
C LYS A 255 47.70 -12.75 18.78
N GLY A 256 47.59 -13.49 17.69
CA GLY A 256 48.44 -14.63 17.39
C GLY A 256 49.92 -14.21 17.16
N PHE A 257 50.17 -13.09 16.43
CA PHE A 257 51.53 -12.59 16.25
C PHE A 257 52.11 -12.00 17.51
N ALA A 258 51.28 -11.35 18.36
CA ALA A 258 51.71 -10.90 19.68
C ALA A 258 52.11 -12.06 20.60
N GLU A 259 51.28 -13.14 20.64
CA GLU A 259 51.60 -14.40 21.37
C GLU A 259 52.90 -15.02 20.86
N THR A 260 53.06 -15.13 19.53
CA THR A 260 54.29 -15.68 18.92
C THR A 260 55.55 -14.85 19.32
N LEU A 261 55.43 -13.53 19.38
CA LEU A 261 56.54 -12.69 19.84
C LEU A 261 56.86 -12.96 21.31
N LEU A 262 55.85 -13.06 22.17
CA LEU A 262 56.00 -13.34 23.60
C LEU A 262 56.60 -14.72 23.86
N ASP A 263 56.29 -15.70 23.02
CA ASP A 263 56.81 -17.09 23.07
C ASP A 263 58.29 -17.21 22.60
N GLY A 264 58.96 -16.07 22.42
CA GLY A 264 60.40 -16.05 22.18
C GLY A 264 60.84 -15.59 20.78
N ALA A 265 59.91 -15.36 19.83
CA ALA A 265 60.24 -14.87 18.51
C ALA A 265 60.84 -13.41 18.56
N MET A 266 60.55 -12.69 19.63
CA MET A 266 61.06 -11.31 19.84
C MET A 266 62.60 -11.24 20.01
N TYR A 267 63.28 -12.32 20.34
CA TYR A 267 64.73 -12.36 20.47
C TYR A 267 65.46 -12.40 19.15
N LYS A 268 64.77 -12.58 18.01
CA LYS A 268 65.33 -12.49 16.66
C LYS A 268 64.86 -11.21 16.00
N GLU A 269 65.77 -10.30 15.73
CA GLU A 269 65.46 -8.95 15.21
C GLU A 269 64.62 -8.97 13.93
N GLU A 270 64.90 -9.91 13.03
CA GLU A 270 64.17 -10.09 11.79
C GLU A 270 62.72 -10.51 12.01
N HIS A 271 62.47 -11.46 12.92
CA HIS A 271 61.11 -11.89 13.28
C HIS A 271 60.35 -10.80 14.03
N LEU A 272 61.07 -10.05 14.93
CA LEU A 272 60.49 -8.95 15.66
C LEU A 272 59.95 -7.87 14.70
N LYS A 273 60.80 -7.40 13.77
CA LYS A 273 60.39 -6.39 12.79
C LYS A 273 59.25 -6.90 11.90
N HIS A 274 59.32 -8.13 11.43
CA HIS A 274 58.31 -8.73 10.57
C HIS A 274 56.95 -8.82 11.26
N PHE A 275 56.88 -9.41 12.47
CA PHE A 275 55.63 -9.57 13.18
C PHE A 275 55.04 -8.25 13.66
N LEU A 276 55.86 -7.30 14.11
CA LEU A 276 55.41 -5.95 14.43
C LEU A 276 54.85 -5.23 13.22
N SER A 277 55.40 -5.41 12.02
CA SER A 277 54.89 -4.83 10.79
C SER A 277 53.51 -5.39 10.43
N ILE A 278 53.27 -6.70 10.67
CA ILE A 278 51.96 -7.33 10.45
C ILE A 278 50.95 -6.81 11.48
N ILE A 279 51.33 -6.74 12.78
CA ILE A 279 50.47 -6.20 13.83
C ILE A 279 50.06 -4.78 13.50
N HIS A 280 51.02 -3.93 13.12
CA HIS A 280 50.77 -2.53 12.76
C HIS A 280 49.80 -2.43 11.56
N LYS A 281 50.02 -3.22 10.50
CA LYS A 281 49.17 -3.25 9.30
C LYS A 281 47.73 -3.67 9.62
N GLU A 282 47.56 -4.69 10.47
CA GLU A 282 46.22 -5.16 10.87
C GLU A 282 45.52 -4.18 11.82
N ALA A 283 46.27 -3.47 12.68
CA ALA A 283 45.72 -2.40 13.52
C ALA A 283 45.26 -1.19 12.69
N GLU A 284 46.01 -0.76 11.67
CA GLU A 284 45.60 0.29 10.74
C GLU A 284 44.38 -0.13 9.90
N ARG A 285 44.28 -1.41 9.50
CA ARG A 285 43.14 -1.95 8.82
C ARG A 285 41.89 -1.92 9.71
N LEU A 286 42.04 -2.28 11.00
CA LEU A 286 40.97 -2.24 11.99
C LEU A 286 40.48 -0.81 12.21
N HIS A 287 41.39 0.14 12.33
CA HIS A 287 41.09 1.56 12.51
C HIS A 287 40.23 2.08 11.32
N ARG A 288 40.67 1.85 10.10
CA ARG A 288 39.90 2.22 8.88
C ARG A 288 38.54 1.58 8.84
N LEU A 289 38.42 0.30 9.23
CA LEU A 289 37.12 -0.40 9.25
C LEU A 289 36.14 0.26 10.24
N VAL A 290 36.63 0.65 11.43
CA VAL A 290 35.84 1.36 12.46
C VAL A 290 35.39 2.74 11.95
N GLU A 291 36.30 3.48 11.32
CA GLU A 291 35.98 4.79 10.72
C GLU A 291 34.91 4.68 9.62
N ASP A 292 35.09 3.73 8.70
CA ASP A 292 34.13 3.47 7.63
C ASP A 292 32.74 3.11 8.19
N LEU A 293 32.66 2.29 9.26
CA LEU A 293 31.43 1.92 9.93
C LEU A 293 30.74 3.10 10.62
N LEU A 294 31.53 3.94 11.33
CA LEU A 294 31.00 5.15 11.98
C LEU A 294 30.44 6.13 10.94
N GLN A 295 31.13 6.34 9.84
CA GLN A 295 30.70 7.21 8.75
C GLN A 295 29.40 6.66 8.12
N LEU A 296 29.35 5.37 7.81
CA LEU A 296 28.16 4.74 7.24
C LEU A 296 26.95 4.89 8.18
N SER A 297 27.15 4.64 9.48
CA SER A 297 26.11 4.81 10.50
C SER A 297 25.58 6.25 10.58
N GLN A 298 26.47 7.24 10.48
CA GLN A 298 26.08 8.66 10.49
C GLN A 298 25.24 9.02 9.27
N ILE A 299 25.66 8.57 8.09
CA ILE A 299 24.97 8.83 6.82
C ILE A 299 23.55 8.23 6.83
N GLU A 300 23.37 7.00 7.36
CA GLU A 300 22.08 6.30 7.41
C GLU A 300 21.07 6.91 8.39
N GLN A 301 21.51 7.57 9.45
CA GLN A 301 20.62 8.14 10.49
C GLN A 301 19.83 9.39 10.08
N ARG A 302 19.75 9.77 8.79
CA ARG A 302 19.10 11.01 8.29
C ARG A 302 19.49 12.30 9.05
N ARG A 303 20.39 12.22 10.03
CA ARG A 303 20.95 13.37 10.76
C ARG A 303 22.21 13.92 10.09
N PHE A 304 22.56 13.33 8.95
CA PHE A 304 23.72 13.72 8.18
C PHE A 304 23.40 14.99 7.39
N GLY A 305 23.74 16.14 7.97
CA GLY A 305 23.66 17.42 7.28
C GLY A 305 24.90 17.62 6.41
N LEU A 306 24.70 17.81 5.10
CA LEU A 306 25.77 18.26 4.21
C LEU A 306 26.03 19.73 4.44
N ASN A 307 27.31 20.10 4.49
CA ASN A 307 27.76 21.48 4.52
C ASN A 307 27.80 22.04 3.09
N TRP A 308 26.66 22.47 2.59
CA TRP A 308 26.49 22.95 1.21
C TRP A 308 27.25 24.26 1.01
N GLN A 309 28.16 24.28 0.04
CA GLN A 309 28.96 25.44 -0.34
C GLN A 309 29.10 25.46 -1.86
N GLU A 310 29.33 26.63 -2.42
CA GLU A 310 29.77 26.76 -3.80
C GLU A 310 31.24 26.38 -3.87
N ILE A 311 31.56 25.30 -4.57
CA ILE A 311 32.91 24.72 -4.66
C ILE A 311 33.38 24.62 -6.10
N ASN A 312 34.69 24.79 -6.30
CA ASN A 312 35.35 24.49 -7.57
C ASN A 312 35.81 23.02 -7.56
N LEU A 313 35.17 22.18 -8.34
CA LEU A 313 35.48 20.76 -8.45
C LEU A 313 36.94 20.51 -8.85
N THR A 314 37.52 21.36 -9.71
CA THR A 314 38.93 21.22 -10.17
C THR A 314 39.89 21.25 -9.00
N GLU A 315 39.68 22.14 -8.02
CA GLU A 315 40.50 22.26 -6.82
C GLU A 315 40.35 21.04 -5.88
N VAL A 316 39.07 20.62 -5.64
CA VAL A 316 38.79 19.46 -4.80
C VAL A 316 39.42 18.19 -5.37
N LEU A 317 39.31 18.00 -6.70
CA LEU A 317 39.87 16.83 -7.36
C LEU A 317 41.38 16.84 -7.40
N HIS A 318 42.00 18.02 -7.61
CA HIS A 318 43.45 18.18 -7.51
C HIS A 318 43.97 17.78 -6.15
N ASN A 319 43.31 18.26 -5.07
CA ASN A 319 43.67 17.92 -3.69
C ASN A 319 43.51 16.40 -3.43
N SER A 320 42.44 15.78 -3.97
CA SER A 320 42.22 14.35 -3.85
C SER A 320 43.33 13.51 -4.51
N LEU A 321 43.83 13.95 -5.66
CA LEU A 321 44.97 13.29 -6.35
C LEU A 321 46.26 13.36 -5.49
N GLN A 322 46.56 14.49 -4.80
CA GLN A 322 47.74 14.59 -3.93
C GLN A 322 47.68 13.53 -2.81
N VAL A 323 46.51 13.26 -2.23
CA VAL A 323 46.34 12.25 -1.15
C VAL A 323 46.70 10.84 -1.63
N VAL A 324 46.37 10.48 -2.88
CA VAL A 324 46.60 9.12 -3.38
C VAL A 324 47.91 8.96 -4.16
N ARG A 325 48.64 10.06 -4.45
CA ARG A 325 49.84 10.07 -5.26
C ARG A 325 50.90 9.07 -4.79
N ALA A 326 51.26 9.13 -3.49
CA ALA A 326 52.26 8.23 -2.94
C ALA A 326 51.90 6.74 -3.09
N LYS A 327 50.59 6.40 -3.02
CA LYS A 327 50.09 5.03 -3.22
C LYS A 327 50.22 4.60 -4.67
N ALA A 328 49.96 5.50 -5.61
CA ALA A 328 50.11 5.23 -7.04
C ALA A 328 51.57 5.08 -7.44
N GLU A 329 52.45 5.98 -6.99
CA GLU A 329 53.89 5.93 -7.22
C GLU A 329 54.51 4.62 -6.67
N ALA A 330 54.12 4.19 -5.45
CA ALA A 330 54.57 2.93 -4.87
C ALA A 330 54.20 1.70 -5.70
N LYS A 331 53.26 1.84 -6.61
CA LYS A 331 52.76 0.76 -7.51
C LYS A 331 53.09 1.04 -8.98
N ASN A 332 53.89 2.06 -9.28
CA ASN A 332 54.22 2.51 -10.64
C ASN A 332 52.98 2.76 -11.51
N ILE A 333 51.89 3.29 -10.96
CA ILE A 333 50.69 3.62 -11.67
C ILE A 333 50.72 5.07 -12.14
N GLU A 334 50.45 5.29 -13.44
CA GLU A 334 50.34 6.62 -14.03
C GLU A 334 49.00 7.27 -13.64
N LEU A 335 49.05 8.45 -12.95
CA LEU A 335 47.86 9.23 -12.61
C LEU A 335 47.71 10.36 -13.64
N ILE A 336 46.62 10.36 -14.38
CA ILE A 336 46.33 11.38 -15.38
C ILE A 336 45.12 12.20 -14.89
N PHE A 337 45.28 13.53 -14.85
CA PHE A 337 44.19 14.44 -14.54
C PHE A 337 43.80 15.23 -15.79
N MET A 338 42.52 15.19 -16.13
CA MET A 338 41.94 15.94 -17.25
C MET A 338 40.93 16.97 -16.69
N PRO A 339 41.42 18.18 -16.33
CA PRO A 339 40.56 19.26 -15.88
C PRO A 339 39.73 19.79 -17.06
N PRO A 340 38.53 20.38 -16.81
CA PRO A 340 37.81 21.09 -17.84
C PRO A 340 38.50 22.42 -18.20
N ASP A 341 38.21 22.95 -19.37
CA ASP A 341 38.75 24.24 -19.82
C ASP A 341 38.21 25.43 -18.98
N GLU A 342 36.99 25.32 -18.47
CA GLU A 342 36.33 26.31 -17.61
C GLU A 342 36.21 25.82 -16.18
N PRO A 343 36.19 26.73 -15.14
CA PRO A 343 36.00 26.35 -13.77
C PRO A 343 34.67 25.59 -13.55
N ALA A 344 34.75 24.35 -13.06
CA ALA A 344 33.59 23.52 -12.77
C ALA A 344 33.07 23.83 -11.36
N VAL A 345 32.10 24.77 -11.26
CA VAL A 345 31.52 25.22 -10.00
C VAL A 345 30.18 24.54 -9.73
N VAL A 346 30.02 23.96 -8.55
CA VAL A 346 28.81 23.30 -8.07
C VAL A 346 28.51 23.63 -6.60
N GLU A 347 27.24 23.56 -6.21
CA GLU A 347 26.84 23.55 -4.80
C GLU A 347 26.96 22.14 -4.23
N ALA A 348 27.94 21.90 -3.35
CA ALA A 348 28.18 20.60 -2.73
C ALA A 348 28.92 20.73 -1.41
N ASP A 349 29.08 19.64 -0.70
CA ASP A 349 29.94 19.55 0.47
C ASP A 349 31.37 19.16 0.04
N PRO A 350 32.40 20.05 0.19
CA PRO A 350 33.73 19.81 -0.33
C PRO A 350 34.40 18.57 0.28
N ASP A 351 34.24 18.34 1.58
CA ASP A 351 34.87 17.23 2.29
C ASP A 351 34.24 15.89 1.80
N ARG A 352 32.96 15.88 1.53
CA ARG A 352 32.28 14.69 1.05
C ARG A 352 32.56 14.41 -0.41
N VAL A 353 32.62 15.41 -1.27
CA VAL A 353 33.06 15.25 -2.65
C VAL A 353 34.50 14.75 -2.69
N GLN A 354 35.39 15.30 -1.88
CA GLN A 354 36.78 14.82 -1.76
C GLN A 354 36.79 13.33 -1.34
N GLN A 355 36.00 12.94 -0.37
CA GLN A 355 35.88 11.57 0.12
C GLN A 355 35.37 10.60 -0.98
N ILE A 356 34.35 11.00 -1.76
CA ILE A 356 33.89 10.23 -2.93
C ILE A 356 35.05 9.94 -3.88
N VAL A 357 35.78 10.98 -4.25
CA VAL A 357 36.87 10.89 -5.23
C VAL A 357 38.04 10.06 -4.69
N ILE A 358 38.46 10.26 -3.43
CA ILE A 358 39.51 9.45 -2.81
C ILE A 358 39.15 7.98 -2.76
N ASN A 359 37.90 7.63 -2.43
CA ASN A 359 37.44 6.25 -2.41
C ASN A 359 37.51 5.63 -3.80
N LEU A 360 37.06 6.34 -4.83
CA LEU A 360 37.09 5.86 -6.22
C LEU A 360 38.53 5.70 -6.72
N LEU A 361 39.39 6.72 -6.52
CA LEU A 361 40.82 6.67 -6.89
C LEU A 361 41.56 5.56 -6.15
N SER A 362 41.32 5.40 -4.84
CA SER A 362 41.95 4.34 -4.04
C SER A 362 41.58 2.95 -4.52
N ASN A 363 40.32 2.74 -4.96
CA ASN A 363 39.88 1.51 -5.57
C ASN A 363 40.54 1.29 -6.94
N ALA A 364 40.55 2.29 -7.82
CA ALA A 364 41.20 2.23 -9.12
C ALA A 364 42.69 1.83 -8.98
N ILE A 365 43.45 2.51 -8.10
CA ILE A 365 44.86 2.19 -7.83
C ILE A 365 45.01 0.75 -7.27
N THR A 366 44.10 0.33 -6.42
CA THR A 366 44.16 -1.00 -5.79
C THR A 366 44.00 -2.12 -6.79
N TYR A 367 43.07 -1.98 -7.73
CA TYR A 367 42.73 -3.01 -8.69
C TYR A 367 43.44 -2.91 -10.05
N THR A 368 44.17 -1.81 -10.29
CA THR A 368 45.04 -1.68 -11.46
C THR A 368 46.38 -2.40 -11.20
N PRO A 369 46.87 -3.21 -12.14
CA PRO A 369 48.20 -3.82 -12.08
C PRO A 369 49.31 -2.75 -12.04
N GLU A 370 50.52 -3.16 -11.63
CA GLU A 370 51.73 -2.33 -11.70
C GLU A 370 51.96 -1.90 -13.14
N GLY A 371 52.31 -0.62 -13.36
CA GLY A 371 52.51 -0.03 -14.66
C GLY A 371 51.25 0.34 -15.42
N GLY A 372 50.07 0.21 -14.80
CA GLY A 372 48.79 0.62 -15.40
C GLY A 372 48.50 2.12 -15.25
N GLU A 373 47.35 2.55 -15.70
CA GLU A 373 46.91 3.95 -15.77
C GLU A 373 45.62 4.14 -14.98
N VAL A 374 45.51 5.26 -14.23
CA VAL A 374 44.26 5.74 -13.61
C VAL A 374 44.02 7.18 -14.05
N ARG A 375 42.90 7.41 -14.67
CA ARG A 375 42.50 8.72 -15.21
C ARG A 375 41.35 9.31 -14.41
N LEU A 376 41.49 10.60 -14.03
CA LEU A 376 40.43 11.40 -13.42
C LEU A 376 40.02 12.51 -14.37
N SER A 377 38.76 12.61 -14.71
CA SER A 377 38.20 13.65 -15.61
C SER A 377 37.03 14.36 -14.98
N ILE A 378 36.78 15.60 -15.42
CA ILE A 378 35.58 16.39 -15.15
C ILE A 378 35.02 16.80 -16.51
N ASP A 379 33.80 16.39 -16.79
CA ASP A 379 33.11 16.74 -18.01
C ASP A 379 31.82 17.50 -17.71
N PRO A 380 31.40 18.46 -18.55
CA PRO A 380 30.09 19.07 -18.41
C PRO A 380 28.96 18.02 -18.56
N TRP A 381 27.96 18.12 -17.69
CA TRP A 381 26.69 17.40 -17.86
C TRP A 381 25.65 18.41 -18.35
N PRO A 382 25.34 18.42 -19.66
CA PRO A 382 24.59 19.48 -20.29
C PRO A 382 23.32 19.85 -19.51
N ASP A 383 23.12 21.16 -19.27
CA ASP A 383 21.97 21.75 -18.56
C ASP A 383 21.73 21.31 -17.09
N LYS A 384 22.63 20.47 -16.54
CA LYS A 384 22.42 19.90 -15.20
C LYS A 384 23.56 20.11 -14.22
N GLY A 385 24.80 20.06 -14.69
CA GLY A 385 25.95 20.18 -13.80
C GLY A 385 27.22 19.58 -14.37
N TYR A 386 27.90 18.74 -13.58
CA TYR A 386 29.16 18.12 -13.97
C TYR A 386 29.20 16.63 -13.68
N ARG A 387 29.97 15.91 -14.49
CA ARG A 387 30.27 14.50 -14.36
C ARG A 387 31.74 14.34 -13.98
N ILE A 388 32.02 13.65 -12.87
CA ILE A 388 33.37 13.31 -12.42
C ILE A 388 33.57 11.82 -12.74
N CYS A 389 34.56 11.46 -13.56
CA CYS A 389 34.84 10.08 -13.90
C CYS A 389 36.24 9.67 -13.44
N VAL A 390 36.32 8.46 -12.85
CA VAL A 390 37.54 7.75 -12.51
C VAL A 390 37.60 6.49 -13.38
N SER A 391 38.53 6.45 -14.32
CA SER A 391 38.77 5.32 -15.22
C SER A 391 40.08 4.63 -14.85
N ASP A 392 40.11 3.31 -14.89
CA ASP A 392 41.28 2.50 -14.62
C ASP A 392 41.49 1.44 -15.70
N THR A 393 42.77 1.02 -15.91
CA THR A 393 43.14 -0.09 -16.77
C THR A 393 43.31 -1.40 -16.00
N GLY A 394 42.49 -1.58 -14.97
CA GLY A 394 42.56 -2.70 -14.03
C GLY A 394 41.91 -3.98 -14.54
N MET A 395 41.63 -4.89 -13.62
CA MET A 395 41.07 -6.21 -13.92
C MET A 395 39.62 -6.19 -14.43
N GLY A 396 38.92 -5.07 -14.27
CA GLY A 396 37.50 -4.93 -14.65
C GLY A 396 36.56 -5.75 -13.74
N ILE A 397 35.28 -5.65 -14.01
CA ILE A 397 34.16 -6.24 -13.22
C ILE A 397 33.22 -6.97 -14.16
N ASN A 398 32.79 -8.18 -13.79
CA ASN A 398 31.78 -8.90 -14.53
C ASN A 398 30.41 -8.20 -14.48
N LYS A 399 29.64 -8.22 -15.56
CA LYS A 399 28.33 -7.55 -15.63
C LYS A 399 27.35 -8.02 -14.55
N GLU A 400 27.43 -9.29 -14.15
CA GLU A 400 26.58 -9.87 -13.10
C GLU A 400 26.89 -9.31 -11.70
N GLU A 401 28.10 -8.82 -11.50
CA GLU A 401 28.58 -8.30 -10.22
C GLU A 401 28.34 -6.79 -10.05
N ILE A 402 28.22 -6.04 -11.16
CA ILE A 402 28.02 -4.59 -11.15
C ILE A 402 26.87 -4.14 -10.24
N PRO A 403 25.69 -4.76 -10.22
CA PRO A 403 24.61 -4.37 -9.30
C PRO A 403 24.96 -4.53 -7.83
N ARG A 404 25.93 -5.39 -7.50
CA ARG A 404 26.29 -5.79 -6.13
C ARG A 404 27.50 -5.06 -5.56
N ILE A 405 28.34 -4.42 -6.39
CA ILE A 405 29.57 -3.77 -5.91
C ILE A 405 29.33 -2.64 -4.92
N PHE A 406 28.11 -2.09 -4.87
CA PHE A 406 27.68 -1.06 -3.91
C PHE A 406 27.06 -1.66 -2.64
N GLU A 407 26.90 -3.00 -2.55
CA GLU A 407 26.47 -3.66 -1.33
C GLU A 407 27.57 -3.58 -0.27
N ARG A 408 27.19 -3.45 0.99
CA ARG A 408 28.14 -3.38 2.13
C ARG A 408 28.93 -4.68 2.23
N PHE A 409 30.24 -4.58 2.43
CA PHE A 409 31.18 -5.71 2.51
C PHE A 409 31.29 -6.58 1.28
N TYR A 410 30.65 -6.17 0.17
CA TYR A 410 30.76 -6.92 -1.07
C TYR A 410 32.16 -6.79 -1.69
N ARG A 411 32.67 -7.90 -2.20
CA ARG A 411 33.99 -7.98 -2.87
C ARG A 411 33.92 -9.06 -3.93
N VAL A 412 34.38 -8.76 -5.11
CA VAL A 412 34.44 -9.69 -6.26
C VAL A 412 35.40 -10.85 -5.95
N ASP A 413 36.59 -10.57 -5.37
CA ASP A 413 37.57 -11.57 -4.92
C ASP A 413 37.96 -11.33 -3.45
N ARG A 414 37.45 -12.17 -2.55
CA ARG A 414 37.68 -12.08 -1.11
C ARG A 414 39.13 -12.35 -0.71
N ALA A 415 39.87 -13.22 -1.46
CA ALA A 415 41.23 -13.59 -1.11
C ALA A 415 42.22 -12.48 -1.47
N ARG A 416 42.13 -11.95 -2.68
CA ARG A 416 43.01 -10.91 -3.20
C ARG A 416 42.79 -9.57 -2.54
N SER A 417 41.53 -9.22 -2.26
CA SER A 417 41.21 -7.94 -1.60
C SER A 417 41.49 -7.90 -0.09
N ARG A 418 41.67 -9.05 0.58
CA ARG A 418 42.26 -9.07 1.93
C ARG A 418 43.72 -8.66 1.95
N ALA A 419 44.49 -9.11 0.98
CA ALA A 419 45.89 -8.73 0.85
C ALA A 419 46.09 -7.20 0.61
N SER A 420 45.13 -6.58 -0.10
CA SER A 420 45.16 -5.12 -0.39
C SER A 420 44.51 -4.24 0.71
N GLY A 421 44.00 -4.85 1.80
CA GLY A 421 43.49 -4.13 2.97
C GLY A 421 42.17 -3.37 2.79
N GLY A 422 41.40 -3.67 1.77
CA GLY A 422 40.08 -3.06 1.52
C GLY A 422 39.04 -3.49 2.58
N THR A 423 38.15 -2.60 2.98
CA THR A 423 37.06 -2.88 3.95
C THR A 423 35.78 -3.43 3.27
N GLY A 424 35.60 -3.19 1.97
CA GLY A 424 34.37 -3.47 1.23
C GLY A 424 33.22 -2.50 1.56
N LEU A 425 33.53 -1.39 2.23
CA LEU A 425 32.57 -0.33 2.58
C LEU A 425 32.71 0.91 1.69
N GLY A 426 33.86 1.13 1.06
CA GLY A 426 34.17 2.36 0.34
C GLY A 426 33.17 2.70 -0.76
N LEU A 427 32.77 1.72 -1.62
CA LEU A 427 31.79 1.97 -2.68
C LEU A 427 30.37 2.16 -2.14
N ALA A 428 29.99 1.50 -1.03
CA ALA A 428 28.73 1.74 -0.34
C ALA A 428 28.67 3.18 0.20
N ILE A 429 29.77 3.66 0.82
CA ILE A 429 29.91 5.04 1.28
C ILE A 429 29.79 6.01 0.11
N VAL A 430 30.49 5.76 -1.01
CA VAL A 430 30.38 6.58 -2.24
C VAL A 430 28.94 6.70 -2.68
N LYS A 431 28.22 5.59 -2.83
CA LYS A 431 26.82 5.58 -3.25
C LYS A 431 25.95 6.44 -2.33
N HIS A 432 26.05 6.26 -1.01
CA HIS A 432 25.26 7.04 -0.06
C HIS A 432 25.62 8.54 -0.05
N LEU A 433 26.89 8.89 -0.21
CA LEU A 433 27.29 10.29 -0.32
C LEU A 433 26.79 10.95 -1.59
N VAL A 434 26.80 10.23 -2.72
CA VAL A 434 26.25 10.69 -3.99
C VAL A 434 24.74 10.86 -3.89
N GLU A 435 24.02 9.89 -3.31
CA GLU A 435 22.58 9.98 -3.04
C GLU A 435 22.23 11.15 -2.11
N ALA A 436 23.07 11.42 -1.08
CA ALA A 436 22.89 12.56 -0.18
C ALA A 436 23.04 13.91 -0.94
N HIS A 437 23.92 13.98 -1.94
CA HIS A 437 24.06 15.12 -2.85
C HIS A 437 22.98 15.15 -3.95
N ARG A 438 22.03 14.18 -3.95
CA ARG A 438 21.00 13.98 -5.00
C ARG A 438 21.62 13.73 -6.39
N GLY A 439 22.86 13.29 -6.42
CA GLY A 439 23.58 12.91 -7.62
C GLY A 439 23.27 11.49 -8.07
N GLU A 440 23.92 11.08 -9.12
CA GLU A 440 23.85 9.74 -9.69
C GLU A 440 25.26 9.15 -9.84
N ILE A 441 25.40 7.84 -9.68
CA ILE A 441 26.65 7.12 -9.96
C ILE A 441 26.39 6.03 -10.99
N THR A 442 27.24 5.98 -12.04
CA THR A 442 27.20 4.95 -13.05
C THR A 442 28.53 4.21 -13.12
N VAL A 443 28.49 2.97 -13.60
CA VAL A 443 29.68 2.13 -13.74
C VAL A 443 29.62 1.42 -15.09
N GLU A 444 30.71 1.57 -15.84
CA GLU A 444 30.98 0.82 -17.06
C GLU A 444 32.26 0.02 -16.85
N SER A 445 32.20 -1.30 -17.01
CA SER A 445 33.34 -2.16 -16.78
C SER A 445 33.28 -3.40 -17.65
N GLU A 446 34.49 -3.84 -18.08
CA GLU A 446 34.66 -5.07 -18.84
C GLU A 446 35.87 -5.85 -18.31
N PRO A 447 35.71 -7.15 -18.01
CA PRO A 447 36.80 -7.95 -17.49
C PRO A 447 38.06 -7.86 -18.35
N GLY A 448 39.22 -7.55 -17.74
CA GLY A 448 40.51 -7.40 -18.37
C GLY A 448 40.76 -6.07 -19.09
N LYS A 449 39.76 -5.17 -19.18
CA LYS A 449 39.91 -3.85 -19.80
C LYS A 449 39.88 -2.69 -18.80
N GLY A 450 39.44 -2.93 -17.57
CA GLY A 450 39.33 -1.93 -16.55
C GLY A 450 37.90 -1.49 -16.25
N SER A 451 37.75 -0.43 -15.47
CA SER A 451 36.47 0.12 -15.03
C SER A 451 36.43 1.63 -15.18
N ASN A 452 35.25 2.18 -15.40
CA ASN A 452 34.97 3.60 -15.43
C ASN A 452 33.80 3.90 -14.48
N PHE A 453 34.09 4.60 -13.39
CA PHE A 453 33.09 5.05 -12.40
C PHE A 453 32.81 6.53 -12.61
N CYS A 454 31.58 6.90 -12.92
CA CYS A 454 31.19 8.28 -13.14
C CYS A 454 30.14 8.74 -12.11
N VAL A 455 30.42 9.85 -11.42
CA VAL A 455 29.54 10.51 -10.45
C VAL A 455 29.00 11.79 -11.09
N TYR A 456 27.70 11.96 -11.05
CA TYR A 456 27.00 13.12 -11.58
C TYR A 456 26.54 14.01 -10.44
N LEU A 457 26.95 15.28 -10.45
CA LEU A 457 26.57 16.28 -9.47
C LEU A 457 25.83 17.43 -10.18
N TYR A 458 24.71 17.85 -9.60
CA TYR A 458 23.98 19.00 -10.12
C TYR A 458 24.72 20.30 -9.81
N GLN A 459 24.64 21.28 -10.73
CA GLN A 459 25.29 22.57 -10.53
C GLN A 459 24.72 23.34 -9.34
N LYS A 460 23.39 23.26 -9.15
CA LYS A 460 22.69 23.85 -8.01
C LYS A 460 21.96 22.78 -7.23
N ARG A 461 21.85 23.00 -5.91
CA ARG A 461 21.06 22.16 -5.04
C ARG A 461 19.63 22.03 -5.55
N GLN A 462 19.17 20.81 -5.79
CA GLN A 462 17.76 20.57 -6.13
C GLN A 462 16.91 20.70 -4.86
N GLU A 463 15.98 21.66 -4.84
CA GLU A 463 14.98 21.77 -3.78
C GLU A 463 13.93 20.65 -3.92
N GLN A 464 13.35 20.28 -2.76
CA GLN A 464 12.29 19.25 -2.70
C GLN A 464 10.96 19.76 -3.26
#